data_1d24ab87bcc940f93e97eac64a1ae38d
#
_entry.id   1d24ab87bcc940f93e97eac64a1ae38d
#
_cell.length_a   1.000
_cell.length_b   1.000
_cell.length_c   1.000
_cell.angle_alpha   90.00
_cell.angle_beta   90.00
_cell.angle_gamma   90.00
#
_symmetry.space_group_name_H-M   'P 1'
#
loop_
_entity.id
_entity.type
_entity.pdbx_description
1 polymer ?
#
loop_
_entity_poly.entity_id
_entity_poly.type
_entity_poly.pdbx_seq_one_letter_code
_entity_poly.pdbx_strand_id
1 'polypeptide(L)'
;MNNIIKSQLPYDITSPSSIFNYSKGLLGKTLRDFVWLDYKPKKGKGSLGQMVENIYFKLETNNYAGADFSTAKMELKCTPLKEGKQGEYLIKERLVCNMINYCEVVNENFERSHFFLKCQLMLLLFYLHQANCDKLDLKFIFSVLWRLPKKDLLIIRNDYELIVEKIKQGKAHELSEGDTMYLGACRKGQKGDSLMHQPNSTIGAPRRAFSLKMAYMRSILKYVLESGKNAVTNIPKLESELVSFNSLKKHSFDEIILKRFRPYLNLSYKTIAKKKNVDISNNPKNKLALIANAIVSSSKCSNVNKSEEFLKAGLTMKTIRVQANGKIKEAMSFENINYIEIAKCDNWFDSRLYELFSSRFLFVIYQEMHKGQEDYMLSDVFFWTMPQKDLEVAEEYWNHIKTNVLANHISEQYWWKGTDRRKFHVRPKAQKSKDLAPTINGMEAKKFCYWFNNDYFFKNSIPLI
;
A
#
# COMPACT_ATOMS: atom_id res chain seq x y z
N MET A 1 -37.22 25.86 -0.33
CA MET A 1 -36.19 26.82 -0.79
C MET A 1 -34.98 26.17 -1.56
N ASN A 2 -35.10 24.91 -2.04
CA ASN A 2 -33.96 24.20 -2.66
C ASN A 2 -33.92 24.19 -4.20
N ASN A 3 -34.78 24.95 -4.89
CA ASN A 3 -34.91 24.86 -6.36
C ASN A 3 -34.23 26.02 -7.14
N ILE A 4 -33.68 27.02 -6.46
CA ILE A 4 -33.19 28.22 -7.15
C ILE A 4 -31.68 28.11 -7.47
N ILE A 5 -30.90 27.27 -6.76
CA ILE A 5 -29.46 27.19 -6.93
C ILE A 5 -29.04 26.21 -8.06
N LYS A 6 -29.87 25.22 -8.39
CA LYS A 6 -29.55 24.21 -9.44
C LYS A 6 -29.45 24.79 -10.86
N SER A 7 -30.08 25.92 -11.14
CA SER A 7 -30.08 26.55 -12.46
C SER A 7 -28.86 27.45 -12.75
N GLN A 8 -27.91 27.57 -11.85
CA GLN A 8 -26.76 28.47 -11.98
C GLN A 8 -25.38 27.79 -11.99
N LEU A 9 -25.30 26.45 -11.91
CA LEU A 9 -24.02 25.76 -11.99
C LEU A 9 -23.53 25.67 -13.43
N PRO A 10 -22.23 25.90 -13.71
CA PRO A 10 -21.65 25.82 -15.06
C PRO A 10 -21.51 24.36 -15.57
N TYR A 11 -22.08 23.40 -14.87
CA TYR A 11 -22.08 21.98 -15.21
C TYR A 11 -23.36 21.31 -14.69
N ASP A 12 -23.72 20.17 -15.30
CA ASP A 12 -24.81 19.32 -14.81
C ASP A 12 -24.34 18.45 -13.63
N ILE A 13 -24.82 18.78 -12.43
CA ILE A 13 -24.48 18.09 -11.17
C ILE A 13 -24.99 16.63 -11.12
N THR A 14 -25.90 16.24 -12.01
CA THR A 14 -26.45 14.88 -12.07
C THR A 14 -25.65 13.96 -12.99
N SER A 15 -24.80 14.54 -13.86
CA SER A 15 -24.06 13.85 -14.90
C SER A 15 -22.58 13.68 -14.51
N PRO A 16 -22.07 12.46 -14.22
CA PRO A 16 -20.66 12.22 -13.95
C PRO A 16 -19.73 12.75 -15.06
N SER A 17 -20.14 12.64 -16.32
CA SER A 17 -19.34 13.14 -17.45
C SER A 17 -19.30 14.66 -17.52
N SER A 18 -20.38 15.35 -17.18
CA SER A 18 -20.43 16.82 -17.11
C SER A 18 -19.52 17.33 -15.98
N ILE A 19 -19.61 16.75 -14.78
CA ILE A 19 -18.76 17.08 -13.61
C ILE A 19 -17.28 16.85 -13.96
N PHE A 20 -16.97 15.68 -14.57
CA PHE A 20 -15.60 15.35 -14.99
C PHE A 20 -15.07 16.34 -16.04
N ASN A 21 -15.87 16.68 -17.06
CA ASN A 21 -15.45 17.66 -18.05
C ASN A 21 -15.22 19.04 -17.45
N TYR A 22 -16.06 19.48 -16.52
CA TYR A 22 -15.88 20.73 -15.80
C TYR A 22 -14.58 20.70 -14.96
N SER A 23 -14.28 19.59 -14.29
CA SER A 23 -13.06 19.45 -13.48
C SER A 23 -11.76 19.66 -14.26
N LYS A 24 -11.76 19.46 -15.58
CA LYS A 24 -10.58 19.70 -16.44
C LYS A 24 -10.15 21.18 -16.46
N GLY A 25 -11.07 22.09 -16.15
CA GLY A 25 -10.76 23.53 -15.99
C GLY A 25 -9.80 23.84 -14.86
N LEU A 26 -9.58 22.91 -13.90
CA LEU A 26 -8.57 23.02 -12.85
C LEU A 26 -7.16 22.66 -13.32
N LEU A 27 -7.00 21.92 -14.42
CA LEU A 27 -5.71 21.38 -14.82
C LEU A 27 -4.71 22.48 -15.16
N GLY A 28 -3.55 22.43 -14.53
CA GLY A 28 -2.50 23.44 -14.66
C GLY A 28 -2.72 24.69 -13.83
N LYS A 29 -3.85 24.80 -13.12
CA LYS A 29 -4.25 25.95 -12.30
C LYS A 29 -4.21 25.64 -10.80
N THR A 30 -4.43 26.66 -10.00
CA THR A 30 -4.54 26.65 -8.54
C THR A 30 -5.94 27.09 -8.13
N LEU A 31 -6.32 26.90 -6.87
CA LEU A 31 -7.60 27.43 -6.41
C LEU A 31 -7.59 28.97 -6.32
N ARG A 32 -6.41 29.57 -6.17
CA ARG A 32 -6.28 31.04 -6.15
C ARG A 32 -6.79 31.68 -7.42
N ASP A 33 -6.71 31.00 -8.56
CA ASP A 33 -7.24 31.49 -9.87
C ASP A 33 -8.77 31.62 -9.90
N PHE A 34 -9.47 31.07 -8.88
CA PHE A 34 -10.93 31.01 -8.79
C PHE A 34 -11.52 31.73 -7.58
N VAL A 35 -10.68 32.28 -6.67
CA VAL A 35 -11.13 33.00 -5.48
C VAL A 35 -11.04 34.52 -5.64
N TRP A 36 -11.97 35.20 -5.00
CA TRP A 36 -11.92 36.67 -4.86
C TRP A 36 -10.97 37.04 -3.71
N LEU A 37 -10.42 38.24 -3.71
CA LEU A 37 -9.37 38.75 -2.82
C LEU A 37 -9.62 38.54 -1.31
N ASP A 38 -10.87 38.43 -0.85
CA ASP A 38 -11.25 38.33 0.55
C ASP A 38 -11.51 36.93 1.09
N TYR A 39 -11.21 35.86 0.33
CA TYR A 39 -11.45 34.51 0.79
C TYR A 39 -10.47 34.09 1.88
N LYS A 40 -10.99 33.75 3.08
CA LYS A 40 -10.20 33.20 4.19
C LYS A 40 -10.33 31.67 4.25
N PRO A 41 -9.27 30.92 3.97
CA PRO A 41 -9.32 29.46 3.98
C PRO A 41 -9.53 28.89 5.40
N LYS A 42 -10.35 27.85 5.52
CA LYS A 42 -10.49 27.07 6.75
C LYS A 42 -9.19 26.31 7.03
N LYS A 43 -8.70 26.35 8.29
CA LYS A 43 -7.51 25.61 8.73
C LYS A 43 -7.86 24.13 8.99
N GLY A 44 -6.97 23.18 8.63
CA GLY A 44 -7.13 21.74 8.92
C GLY A 44 -6.60 20.84 7.80
N LYS A 45 -6.32 19.56 8.09
CA LYS A 45 -5.74 18.61 7.11
C LYS A 45 -6.68 18.29 5.94
N GLY A 46 -7.99 18.21 6.15
CA GLY A 46 -9.00 17.94 5.11
C GLY A 46 -9.46 19.15 4.30
N SER A 47 -8.91 20.32 4.56
CA SER A 47 -9.46 21.59 4.04
C SER A 47 -9.31 21.78 2.54
N LEU A 48 -8.33 21.15 1.86
CA LEU A 48 -8.19 21.32 0.40
C LEU A 48 -9.37 20.72 -0.37
N GLY A 49 -9.81 19.50 -0.03
CA GLY A 49 -11.00 18.89 -0.63
C GLY A 49 -12.23 19.78 -0.47
N GLN A 50 -12.50 20.22 0.78
CA GLN A 50 -13.59 21.14 1.07
C GLN A 50 -13.48 22.50 0.32
N MET A 51 -12.26 23.02 0.16
CA MET A 51 -12.04 24.23 -0.65
C MET A 51 -12.37 23.98 -2.12
N VAL A 52 -11.96 22.85 -2.69
CA VAL A 52 -12.32 22.46 -4.07
C VAL A 52 -13.83 22.35 -4.24
N GLU A 53 -14.52 21.68 -3.31
CA GLU A 53 -15.98 21.57 -3.30
C GLU A 53 -16.63 22.96 -3.31
N ASN A 54 -16.23 23.83 -2.38
CA ASN A 54 -16.87 25.13 -2.20
C ASN A 54 -16.49 26.16 -3.27
N ILE A 55 -15.18 26.30 -3.57
CA ILE A 55 -14.66 27.34 -4.45
C ILE A 55 -14.91 27.00 -5.91
N TYR A 56 -14.56 25.78 -6.32
CA TYR A 56 -14.61 25.41 -7.73
C TYR A 56 -15.96 24.81 -8.11
N PHE A 57 -16.41 23.77 -7.39
CA PHE A 57 -17.67 23.09 -7.71
C PHE A 57 -18.91 23.79 -7.15
N LYS A 58 -18.76 24.82 -6.31
CA LYS A 58 -19.87 25.55 -5.66
C LYS A 58 -20.82 24.62 -4.89
N LEU A 59 -20.28 23.54 -4.32
CA LEU A 59 -21.02 22.64 -3.44
C LEU A 59 -21.10 23.23 -2.03
N GLU A 60 -22.26 23.15 -1.40
CA GLU A 60 -22.39 23.45 0.02
C GLU A 60 -21.75 22.32 0.86
N THR A 61 -20.93 22.70 1.84
CA THR A 61 -20.37 21.72 2.77
C THR A 61 -21.50 21.17 3.63
N ASN A 62 -21.76 19.89 3.52
CA ASN A 62 -22.74 19.20 4.36
C ASN A 62 -22.06 18.03 5.08
N ASN A 63 -22.64 17.58 6.20
CA ASN A 63 -22.22 16.39 6.95
C ASN A 63 -22.93 15.13 6.48
N TYR A 64 -23.42 15.11 5.24
CA TYR A 64 -24.10 13.95 4.68
C TYR A 64 -23.15 12.78 4.49
N ALA A 65 -23.56 11.60 4.94
CA ALA A 65 -22.72 10.39 4.88
C ALA A 65 -22.56 9.81 3.46
N GLY A 66 -23.29 10.33 2.47
CA GLY A 66 -23.23 9.91 1.06
C GLY A 66 -22.07 10.52 0.29
N ALA A 67 -22.04 10.28 -1.03
CA ALA A 67 -21.08 10.85 -1.96
C ALA A 67 -21.31 12.35 -2.15
N ASP A 68 -20.24 13.12 -2.39
CA ASP A 68 -20.25 14.58 -2.52
C ASP A 68 -21.20 15.07 -3.63
N PHE A 69 -21.21 14.38 -4.78
CA PHE A 69 -22.21 14.55 -5.84
C PHE A 69 -23.29 13.48 -5.68
N SER A 70 -24.21 13.69 -4.75
CA SER A 70 -25.19 12.69 -4.33
C SER A 70 -26.05 12.14 -5.47
N THR A 71 -26.51 13.01 -6.37
CA THR A 71 -27.36 12.61 -7.52
C THR A 71 -26.54 11.83 -8.57
N ALA A 72 -25.28 12.21 -8.81
CA ALA A 72 -24.37 11.50 -9.72
C ALA A 72 -23.75 10.26 -9.06
N LYS A 73 -23.97 10.03 -7.75
CA LYS A 73 -23.36 8.97 -6.93
C LYS A 73 -21.83 8.93 -7.08
N MET A 74 -21.20 10.11 -7.07
CA MET A 74 -19.77 10.29 -7.31
C MET A 74 -19.13 11.04 -6.15
N GLU A 75 -18.05 10.49 -5.63
CA GLU A 75 -17.23 11.09 -4.56
C GLU A 75 -16.10 11.93 -5.15
N LEU A 76 -15.82 13.09 -4.58
CA LEU A 76 -14.67 13.92 -4.90
C LEU A 76 -13.50 13.58 -3.96
N LYS A 77 -12.34 13.33 -4.53
CA LYS A 77 -11.11 13.10 -3.76
C LYS A 77 -9.94 13.92 -4.32
N CYS A 78 -9.33 14.72 -3.47
CA CYS A 78 -8.07 15.39 -3.77
C CYS A 78 -6.92 14.55 -3.22
N THR A 79 -5.96 14.16 -4.07
CA THR A 79 -4.83 13.32 -3.69
C THR A 79 -3.50 13.97 -4.05
N PRO A 80 -2.55 14.04 -3.10
CA PRO A 80 -1.27 14.70 -3.33
C PRO A 80 -0.31 13.83 -4.13
N LEU A 81 0.37 14.47 -5.08
CA LEU A 81 1.57 13.98 -5.73
C LEU A 81 2.80 14.61 -5.09
N LYS A 82 3.93 13.94 -5.14
CA LYS A 82 5.26 14.50 -4.91
C LYS A 82 6.09 14.36 -6.18
N GLU A 83 7.03 15.28 -6.36
CA GLU A 83 8.00 15.20 -7.44
C GLU A 83 9.15 14.28 -7.05
N GLY A 84 9.50 13.37 -7.93
CA GLY A 84 10.64 12.48 -7.80
C GLY A 84 11.94 13.14 -8.26
N LYS A 85 13.06 12.41 -8.20
CA LYS A 85 14.40 12.95 -8.51
C LYS A 85 14.59 13.35 -9.97
N GLN A 86 13.84 12.76 -10.89
CA GLN A 86 13.91 13.00 -12.32
C GLN A 86 12.72 13.85 -12.83
N GLY A 87 11.99 14.52 -11.92
CA GLY A 87 10.82 15.30 -12.24
C GLY A 87 9.54 14.45 -12.47
N GLU A 88 9.61 13.13 -12.23
CA GLU A 88 8.45 12.25 -12.33
C GLU A 88 7.45 12.47 -11.18
N TYR A 89 6.16 12.29 -11.46
CA TYR A 89 5.13 12.35 -10.43
C TYR A 89 5.03 11.03 -9.66
N LEU A 90 5.03 11.11 -8.34
CA LEU A 90 4.91 9.98 -7.42
C LEU A 90 3.72 10.19 -6.48
N ILE A 91 3.02 9.11 -6.14
CA ILE A 91 2.00 9.15 -5.09
C ILE A 91 2.66 9.50 -3.75
N LYS A 92 2.09 10.48 -3.05
CA LYS A 92 2.59 10.90 -1.73
C LYS A 92 1.99 10.09 -0.59
N GLU A 93 0.69 9.75 -0.68
CA GLU A 93 -0.04 9.07 0.40
C GLU A 93 -1.14 8.14 -0.15
N ARG A 94 -1.69 7.30 0.72
CA ARG A 94 -2.87 6.46 0.45
C ARG A 94 -4.12 7.29 0.26
N LEU A 95 -5.13 6.76 -0.42
CA LEU A 95 -6.42 7.41 -0.56
C LEU A 95 -7.38 7.00 0.56
N VAL A 96 -7.66 7.91 1.47
CA VAL A 96 -8.65 7.69 2.53
C VAL A 96 -10.06 7.80 1.95
N CYS A 97 -10.87 6.76 2.17
CA CYS A 97 -12.24 6.67 1.67
C CYS A 97 -13.24 7.22 2.68
N ASN A 98 -13.44 6.52 3.79
CA ASN A 98 -14.34 6.93 4.88
C ASN A 98 -13.86 6.37 6.22
N MET A 99 -14.28 7.03 7.32
CA MET A 99 -14.02 6.54 8.67
C MET A 99 -14.77 5.23 8.93
N ILE A 100 -14.20 4.35 9.73
CA ILE A 100 -14.82 3.10 10.17
C ILE A 100 -15.50 3.35 11.53
N ASN A 101 -16.83 3.27 11.56
CA ASN A 101 -17.58 3.14 12.80
C ASN A 101 -17.69 1.64 13.11
N TYR A 102 -16.96 1.17 14.13
CA TYR A 102 -16.89 -0.26 14.45
C TYR A 102 -18.23 -0.89 14.82
N CYS A 103 -19.13 -0.13 15.45
CA CYS A 103 -20.46 -0.64 15.85
C CYS A 103 -21.46 -0.68 14.69
N GLU A 104 -21.31 0.20 13.70
CA GLU A 104 -22.21 0.27 12.55
C GLU A 104 -21.76 -0.68 11.42
N VAL A 105 -20.47 -0.69 11.11
CA VAL A 105 -19.92 -1.44 9.97
C VAL A 105 -20.18 -2.95 10.05
N VAL A 106 -20.30 -3.51 11.25
CA VAL A 106 -20.58 -4.94 11.44
C VAL A 106 -21.99 -5.36 10.99
N ASN A 107 -22.88 -4.39 10.81
CA ASN A 107 -24.26 -4.59 10.34
C ASN A 107 -24.41 -4.21 8.85
N GLU A 108 -23.36 -3.71 8.20
CA GLU A 108 -23.41 -3.32 6.80
C GLU A 108 -23.20 -4.52 5.88
N ASN A 109 -23.94 -4.54 4.77
CA ASN A 109 -23.63 -5.37 3.60
C ASN A 109 -22.76 -4.57 2.66
N PHE A 110 -21.77 -5.20 2.00
CA PHE A 110 -20.80 -4.53 1.14
C PHE A 110 -21.45 -3.62 0.09
N GLU A 111 -22.48 -4.12 -0.64
CA GLU A 111 -23.16 -3.37 -1.70
C GLU A 111 -23.93 -2.15 -1.21
N ARG A 112 -24.28 -2.12 0.06
CA ARG A 112 -24.99 -1.01 0.72
C ARG A 112 -24.11 -0.28 1.73
N SER A 113 -22.84 -0.67 1.87
CA SER A 113 -21.92 -0.06 2.81
C SER A 113 -21.62 1.39 2.44
N HIS A 114 -21.37 2.22 3.45
CA HIS A 114 -20.90 3.59 3.27
C HIS A 114 -19.63 3.64 2.41
N PHE A 115 -18.75 2.65 2.56
CA PHE A 115 -17.54 2.54 1.73
C PHE A 115 -17.88 2.39 0.25
N PHE A 116 -18.69 1.41 -0.12
CA PHE A 116 -19.00 1.13 -1.53
C PHE A 116 -19.80 2.26 -2.18
N LEU A 117 -20.82 2.79 -1.48
CA LEU A 117 -21.64 3.88 -1.97
C LEU A 117 -20.83 5.13 -2.27
N LYS A 118 -19.79 5.42 -1.48
CA LYS A 118 -18.86 6.54 -1.72
C LYS A 118 -17.84 6.26 -2.82
N CYS A 119 -17.24 5.06 -2.85
CA CYS A 119 -16.03 4.82 -3.63
C CYS A 119 -16.25 4.08 -4.95
N GLN A 120 -17.48 3.64 -5.27
CA GLN A 120 -17.78 2.96 -6.54
C GLN A 120 -17.48 3.82 -7.79
N LEU A 121 -17.61 5.13 -7.64
CA LEU A 121 -17.26 6.12 -8.67
C LEU A 121 -16.64 7.34 -7.99
N MET A 122 -15.42 7.68 -8.37
CA MET A 122 -14.67 8.78 -7.77
C MET A 122 -14.16 9.76 -8.84
N LEU A 123 -14.27 11.06 -8.56
CA LEU A 123 -13.51 12.09 -9.26
C LEU A 123 -12.21 12.31 -8.48
N LEU A 124 -11.09 11.82 -9.02
CA LEU A 124 -9.78 11.97 -8.43
C LEU A 124 -9.09 13.20 -9.02
N LEU A 125 -8.82 14.19 -8.17
CA LEU A 125 -8.03 15.36 -8.51
C LEU A 125 -6.64 15.23 -7.89
N PHE A 126 -5.63 15.09 -8.74
CA PHE A 126 -4.24 15.01 -8.32
C PHE A 126 -3.62 16.40 -8.31
N TYR A 127 -3.04 16.79 -7.19
CA TYR A 127 -2.33 18.07 -7.04
C TYR A 127 -0.87 17.85 -6.63
N LEU A 128 0.00 18.76 -7.03
CA LEU A 128 1.41 18.72 -6.64
C LEU A 128 1.57 19.31 -5.23
N HIS A 129 1.98 18.48 -4.28
CA HIS A 129 2.27 18.90 -2.93
C HIS A 129 3.60 19.65 -2.87
N GLN A 130 3.57 20.84 -2.28
CA GLN A 130 4.74 21.65 -1.98
C GLN A 130 4.76 21.96 -0.48
N ALA A 131 5.90 21.72 0.18
CA ALA A 131 6.06 22.07 1.58
C ALA A 131 6.00 23.59 1.75
N ASN A 132 5.32 24.06 2.82
CA ASN A 132 5.18 25.48 3.16
C ASN A 132 4.44 26.33 2.12
N CYS A 133 3.72 25.70 1.17
CA CYS A 133 2.87 26.38 0.21
C CYS A 133 1.46 26.56 0.77
N ASP A 134 0.81 27.70 0.51
CA ASP A 134 -0.61 27.85 0.81
C ASP A 134 -1.42 26.82 0.00
N LYS A 135 -2.45 26.25 0.60
CA LYS A 135 -3.31 25.27 -0.07
C LYS A 135 -4.01 25.82 -1.29
N LEU A 136 -4.30 27.13 -1.32
CA LEU A 136 -4.88 27.79 -2.48
C LEU A 136 -3.92 27.83 -3.68
N ASP A 137 -2.61 27.73 -3.45
CA ASP A 137 -1.57 27.81 -4.47
C ASP A 137 -1.07 26.44 -4.95
N LEU A 138 -1.66 25.35 -4.44
CA LEU A 138 -1.33 24.00 -4.88
C LEU A 138 -1.90 23.73 -6.28
N LYS A 139 -1.01 23.34 -7.20
CA LYS A 139 -1.33 23.16 -8.62
C LYS A 139 -1.97 21.80 -8.88
N PHE A 140 -3.12 21.78 -9.57
CA PHE A 140 -3.77 20.56 -10.00
C PHE A 140 -3.15 20.04 -11.30
N ILE A 141 -2.79 18.74 -11.31
CA ILE A 141 -2.02 18.12 -12.40
C ILE A 141 -2.87 17.20 -13.24
N PHE A 142 -3.69 16.33 -12.59
CA PHE A 142 -4.58 15.39 -13.28
C PHE A 142 -5.98 15.42 -12.69
N SER A 143 -6.96 15.20 -13.54
CA SER A 143 -8.34 14.90 -13.18
C SER A 143 -8.73 13.57 -13.79
N VAL A 144 -9.28 12.66 -13.00
CA VAL A 144 -9.57 11.29 -13.42
C VAL A 144 -10.94 10.87 -12.90
N LEU A 145 -11.80 10.44 -13.81
CA LEU A 145 -13.05 9.77 -13.43
C LEU A 145 -12.73 8.28 -13.23
N TRP A 146 -12.62 7.84 -11.99
CA TRP A 146 -12.22 6.50 -11.62
C TRP A 146 -13.40 5.66 -11.15
N ARG A 147 -13.66 4.57 -11.86
CA ARG A 147 -14.56 3.51 -11.42
C ARG A 147 -13.72 2.29 -11.05
N LEU A 148 -13.99 1.68 -9.90
CA LEU A 148 -13.31 0.46 -9.50
C LEU A 148 -13.48 -0.64 -10.56
N PRO A 149 -12.37 -1.19 -11.12
CA PRO A 149 -12.44 -2.27 -12.10
C PRO A 149 -13.17 -3.49 -11.52
N LYS A 150 -13.97 -4.17 -12.34
CA LYS A 150 -14.76 -5.33 -11.89
C LYS A 150 -13.95 -6.41 -11.17
N LYS A 151 -12.72 -6.67 -11.64
CA LYS A 151 -11.79 -7.62 -11.03
C LYS A 151 -11.29 -7.12 -9.68
N ASP A 152 -10.85 -5.86 -9.61
CA ASP A 152 -10.37 -5.24 -8.38
C ASP A 152 -11.47 -5.17 -7.34
N LEU A 153 -12.73 -4.94 -7.77
CA LEU A 153 -13.88 -4.89 -6.89
C LEU A 153 -14.11 -6.21 -6.15
N LEU A 154 -13.85 -7.37 -6.77
CA LEU A 154 -13.93 -8.66 -6.09
C LEU A 154 -12.89 -8.79 -4.97
N ILE A 155 -11.67 -8.31 -5.21
CA ILE A 155 -10.59 -8.31 -4.21
C ILE A 155 -10.91 -7.30 -3.10
N ILE A 156 -11.33 -6.09 -3.45
CA ILE A 156 -11.72 -5.04 -2.48
C ILE A 156 -12.90 -5.49 -1.61
N ARG A 157 -13.87 -6.19 -2.19
CA ARG A 157 -14.98 -6.78 -1.43
C ARG A 157 -14.47 -7.78 -0.39
N ASN A 158 -13.62 -8.72 -0.81
CA ASN A 158 -13.01 -9.68 0.11
C ASN A 158 -12.19 -8.98 1.20
N ASP A 159 -11.45 -7.93 0.86
CA ASP A 159 -10.71 -7.11 1.83
C ASP A 159 -11.64 -6.44 2.85
N TYR A 160 -12.76 -5.88 2.39
CA TYR A 160 -13.79 -5.28 3.24
C TYR A 160 -14.37 -6.31 4.20
N GLU A 161 -14.77 -7.47 3.68
CA GLU A 161 -15.35 -8.57 4.45
C GLU A 161 -14.36 -9.09 5.53
N LEU A 162 -13.07 -9.22 5.20
CA LEU A 162 -12.02 -9.59 6.16
C LEU A 162 -11.87 -8.56 7.30
N ILE A 163 -11.88 -7.27 6.97
CA ILE A 163 -11.80 -6.20 7.98
C ILE A 163 -13.03 -6.24 8.88
N VAL A 164 -14.23 -6.34 8.31
CA VAL A 164 -15.51 -6.37 9.06
C VAL A 164 -15.58 -7.62 9.93
N GLU A 165 -15.16 -8.78 9.44
CA GLU A 165 -15.15 -10.03 10.22
C GLU A 165 -14.20 -9.93 11.42
N LYS A 166 -13.02 -9.35 11.24
CA LYS A 166 -12.06 -9.12 12.34
C LYS A 166 -12.65 -8.16 13.41
N ILE A 167 -13.44 -7.16 12.99
CA ILE A 167 -14.16 -6.26 13.91
C ILE A 167 -15.26 -7.02 14.64
N LYS A 168 -16.05 -7.85 13.95
CA LYS A 168 -17.09 -8.70 14.56
C LYS A 168 -16.53 -9.64 15.64
N GLN A 169 -15.30 -10.11 15.45
CA GLN A 169 -14.60 -10.94 16.43
C GLN A 169 -14.05 -10.15 17.64
N GLY A 170 -14.30 -8.85 17.74
CA GLY A 170 -13.75 -7.99 18.81
C GLY A 170 -12.27 -7.71 18.71
N LYS A 171 -11.70 -7.83 17.50
CA LYS A 171 -10.25 -7.70 17.21
C LYS A 171 -9.91 -6.48 16.37
N ALA A 172 -10.70 -5.41 16.40
CA ALA A 172 -10.41 -4.19 15.65
C ALA A 172 -9.07 -3.53 16.08
N HIS A 173 -8.66 -3.74 17.33
CA HIS A 173 -7.37 -3.28 17.84
C HIS A 173 -6.16 -3.99 17.18
N GLU A 174 -6.35 -5.20 16.63
CA GLU A 174 -5.33 -5.99 15.92
C GLU A 174 -5.32 -5.75 14.41
N LEU A 175 -6.21 -4.90 13.86
CA LEU A 175 -6.23 -4.62 12.42
C LEU A 175 -4.88 -4.08 11.94
N SER A 176 -4.39 -4.66 10.85
CA SER A 176 -3.16 -4.24 10.17
C SER A 176 -3.43 -3.95 8.69
N GLU A 177 -2.64 -3.08 8.09
CA GLU A 177 -2.71 -2.84 6.64
C GLU A 177 -2.31 -4.07 5.81
N GLY A 178 -1.48 -4.94 6.36
CA GLY A 178 -1.11 -6.18 5.72
C GLY A 178 -2.18 -7.27 5.74
N ASP A 179 -3.27 -7.12 6.51
CA ASP A 179 -4.35 -8.12 6.56
C ASP A 179 -5.05 -8.32 5.21
N THR A 180 -4.96 -7.35 4.32
CA THR A 180 -5.74 -7.24 3.08
C THR A 180 -4.88 -6.95 1.86
N MET A 181 -5.48 -6.95 0.67
CA MET A 181 -4.79 -6.72 -0.61
C MET A 181 -4.79 -5.25 -1.04
N TYR A 182 -5.94 -4.70 -1.44
CA TYR A 182 -6.06 -3.37 -2.04
C TYR A 182 -6.67 -2.33 -1.10
N LEU A 183 -7.66 -2.75 -0.30
CA LEU A 183 -8.32 -1.94 0.69
C LEU A 183 -7.69 -2.20 2.05
N GLY A 184 -7.30 -1.16 2.78
CA GLY A 184 -6.75 -1.26 4.13
C GLY A 184 -7.60 -0.53 5.16
N ALA A 185 -7.38 -0.85 6.44
CA ALA A 185 -7.94 -0.13 7.59
C ALA A 185 -6.85 0.77 8.21
N CYS A 186 -6.56 1.90 7.56
CA CYS A 186 -5.48 2.78 8.00
C CYS A 186 -5.78 3.46 9.35
N ARG A 187 -4.76 3.57 10.19
CA ARG A 187 -4.87 4.27 11.48
C ARG A 187 -5.09 5.78 11.26
N LYS A 188 -5.97 6.36 12.07
CA LYS A 188 -6.25 7.79 12.14
C LYS A 188 -5.99 8.31 13.55
N GLY A 189 -5.61 9.60 13.63
CA GLY A 189 -5.22 10.21 14.89
C GLY A 189 -3.74 10.02 15.22
N GLN A 190 -3.36 10.48 16.42
CA GLN A 190 -1.99 10.44 16.93
C GLN A 190 -1.85 9.34 17.99
N LYS A 191 -0.61 9.02 18.36
CA LYS A 191 -0.32 8.14 19.50
C LYS A 191 -0.81 8.86 20.78
N GLY A 192 -1.66 8.17 21.55
CA GLY A 192 -2.28 8.76 22.76
C GLY A 192 -3.72 9.25 22.58
N ASP A 193 -4.25 9.29 21.36
CA ASP A 193 -5.66 9.59 21.14
C ASP A 193 -6.57 8.53 21.81
N SER A 194 -7.78 8.97 22.22
CA SER A 194 -8.79 8.10 22.81
C SER A 194 -9.14 6.92 21.89
N LEU A 195 -9.15 5.73 22.47
CA LEU A 195 -9.58 4.52 21.79
C LEU A 195 -11.09 4.53 21.57
N MET A 196 -11.52 3.92 20.48
CA MET A 196 -12.93 3.75 20.14
C MET A 196 -13.45 2.44 20.71
N HIS A 197 -14.72 2.44 21.12
CA HIS A 197 -15.43 1.21 21.43
C HIS A 197 -15.55 0.32 20.18
N GLN A 198 -15.47 -0.99 20.37
CA GLN A 198 -15.71 -1.99 19.34
C GLN A 198 -16.67 -3.07 19.84
N PRO A 199 -17.45 -3.72 18.98
CA PRO A 199 -18.35 -4.78 19.39
C PRO A 199 -17.57 -6.01 19.91
N ASN A 200 -18.20 -6.78 20.80
CA ASN A 200 -17.68 -8.05 21.29
C ASN A 200 -16.29 -8.00 21.97
N SER A 201 -15.89 -6.84 22.50
CA SER A 201 -14.63 -6.68 23.20
C SER A 201 -14.67 -5.53 24.20
N THR A 202 -14.02 -5.69 25.34
CA THR A 202 -13.78 -4.63 26.31
C THR A 202 -12.54 -3.79 25.97
N ILE A 203 -11.70 -4.28 25.02
CA ILE A 203 -10.48 -3.61 24.58
C ILE A 203 -10.86 -2.53 23.56
N GLY A 204 -10.51 -1.28 23.84
CA GLY A 204 -10.69 -0.19 22.87
C GLY A 204 -9.77 -0.33 21.67
N ALA A 205 -10.20 0.14 20.51
CA ALA A 205 -9.44 0.10 19.27
C ALA A 205 -9.07 1.51 18.77
N PRO A 206 -7.89 1.71 18.13
CA PRO A 206 -7.53 2.98 17.52
C PRO A 206 -8.53 3.38 16.43
N ARG A 207 -8.75 4.68 16.25
CA ARG A 207 -9.55 5.19 15.12
C ARG A 207 -8.96 4.73 13.80
N ARG A 208 -9.80 4.21 12.90
CA ARG A 208 -9.39 3.76 11.56
C ARG A 208 -10.32 4.27 10.47
N ALA A 209 -9.80 4.28 9.26
CA ALA A 209 -10.56 4.59 8.06
C ALA A 209 -10.29 3.52 6.99
N PHE A 210 -11.27 3.21 6.18
CA PHE A 210 -11.04 2.50 4.92
C PHE A 210 -10.17 3.36 4.00
N SER A 211 -9.18 2.75 3.38
CA SER A 211 -8.29 3.45 2.46
C SER A 211 -7.82 2.53 1.34
N LEU A 212 -7.76 3.06 0.11
CA LEU A 212 -7.02 2.38 -0.95
C LEU A 212 -5.52 2.54 -0.66
N LYS A 213 -4.79 1.44 -0.66
CA LYS A 213 -3.36 1.40 -0.30
C LYS A 213 -2.51 2.24 -1.24
N MET A 214 -1.36 2.70 -0.78
CA MET A 214 -0.43 3.48 -1.59
C MET A 214 -0.02 2.75 -2.87
N ALA A 215 0.20 1.43 -2.79
CA ALA A 215 0.54 0.60 -3.94
C ALA A 215 -0.58 0.58 -4.99
N TYR A 216 -1.85 0.51 -4.54
CA TYR A 216 -3.01 0.62 -5.43
C TYR A 216 -3.08 2.00 -6.10
N MET A 217 -2.85 3.07 -5.35
CA MET A 217 -2.82 4.43 -5.89
C MET A 217 -1.70 4.62 -6.93
N ARG A 218 -0.52 3.98 -6.75
CA ARG A 218 0.53 3.98 -7.77
C ARG A 218 0.07 3.34 -9.08
N SER A 219 -0.75 2.29 -9.01
CA SER A 219 -1.30 1.67 -10.21
C SER A 219 -2.31 2.58 -10.91
N ILE A 220 -3.12 3.34 -10.16
CA ILE A 220 -3.99 4.37 -10.73
C ILE A 220 -3.14 5.45 -11.42
N LEU A 221 -2.10 5.97 -10.75
CA LEU A 221 -1.23 6.99 -11.34
C LEU A 221 -0.54 6.49 -12.61
N LYS A 222 -0.02 5.26 -12.60
CA LYS A 222 0.58 4.63 -13.78
C LYS A 222 -0.42 4.62 -14.94
N TYR A 223 -1.65 4.18 -14.70
CA TYR A 223 -2.72 4.21 -15.70
C TYR A 223 -2.96 5.62 -16.25
N VAL A 224 -3.01 6.63 -15.38
CA VAL A 224 -3.22 8.04 -15.76
C VAL A 224 -2.09 8.54 -16.67
N LEU A 225 -0.85 8.22 -16.33
CA LEU A 225 0.33 8.63 -17.12
C LEU A 225 0.36 7.94 -18.50
N GLU A 226 -0.03 6.68 -18.58
CA GLU A 226 -0.10 5.92 -19.84
C GLU A 226 -1.27 6.34 -20.73
N SER A 227 -2.40 6.74 -20.14
CA SER A 227 -3.63 7.14 -20.88
C SER A 227 -3.67 8.63 -21.25
N GLY A 228 -2.71 9.42 -20.79
CA GLY A 228 -2.66 10.87 -20.95
C GLY A 228 -3.57 11.64 -19.99
N LYS A 229 -3.49 12.99 -20.02
CA LYS A 229 -4.15 13.91 -19.06
C LYS A 229 -5.68 13.79 -18.97
N ASN A 230 -6.32 13.08 -19.89
CA ASN A 230 -7.77 12.93 -20.03
C ASN A 230 -8.25 11.49 -19.80
N ALA A 231 -7.61 10.73 -18.93
CA ALA A 231 -7.95 9.35 -18.67
C ALA A 231 -9.41 9.18 -18.23
N VAL A 232 -10.24 8.73 -19.15
CA VAL A 232 -11.57 8.17 -18.91
C VAL A 232 -11.39 6.66 -18.78
N THR A 233 -12.15 6.02 -17.92
CA THR A 233 -12.07 4.62 -17.50
C THR A 233 -12.13 3.57 -18.64
N ASN A 234 -11.16 3.55 -19.53
CA ASN A 234 -10.88 2.36 -20.32
C ASN A 234 -9.71 1.63 -19.66
N ILE A 235 -10.03 0.54 -18.96
CA ILE A 235 -9.04 -0.28 -18.26
C ILE A 235 -8.10 -0.87 -19.30
N PRO A 236 -6.77 -0.64 -19.20
CA PRO A 236 -5.82 -1.23 -20.13
C PRO A 236 -5.91 -2.75 -20.11
N LYS A 237 -5.62 -3.38 -21.25
CA LYS A 237 -5.50 -4.82 -21.34
C LYS A 237 -4.36 -5.28 -20.43
N LEU A 238 -4.67 -6.10 -19.41
CA LEU A 238 -3.74 -6.54 -18.39
C LEU A 238 -2.80 -7.59 -18.96
N GLU A 239 -1.53 -7.23 -19.15
CA GLU A 239 -0.50 -8.13 -19.68
C GLU A 239 0.14 -9.02 -18.62
N SER A 240 -0.02 -8.70 -17.34
CA SER A 240 0.68 -9.35 -16.22
C SER A 240 -0.25 -9.98 -15.18
N GLU A 241 -1.41 -10.46 -15.61
CA GLU A 241 -2.45 -11.02 -14.75
C GLU A 241 -2.09 -12.42 -14.25
N LEU A 242 -2.11 -12.62 -12.92
CA LEU A 242 -1.94 -13.93 -12.29
C LEU A 242 -3.24 -14.70 -12.15
N VAL A 243 -4.33 -14.01 -11.83
CA VAL A 243 -5.60 -14.63 -11.46
C VAL A 243 -6.73 -14.08 -12.33
N SER A 244 -7.53 -14.99 -12.90
CA SER A 244 -8.67 -14.59 -13.74
C SER A 244 -9.86 -14.08 -12.92
N PHE A 245 -10.67 -13.21 -13.52
CA PHE A 245 -11.92 -12.74 -12.93
C PHE A 245 -12.86 -13.89 -12.52
N ASN A 246 -12.97 -14.94 -13.34
CA ASN A 246 -13.82 -16.09 -13.05
C ASN A 246 -13.34 -16.92 -11.86
N SER A 247 -12.02 -16.99 -11.64
CA SER A 247 -11.46 -17.65 -10.45
C SER A 247 -11.77 -16.86 -9.18
N LEU A 248 -11.66 -15.53 -9.23
CA LEU A 248 -11.96 -14.65 -8.09
C LEU A 248 -13.43 -14.62 -7.69
N LYS A 249 -14.36 -14.95 -8.61
CA LYS A 249 -15.77 -15.13 -8.24
C LYS A 249 -16.03 -16.34 -7.33
N LYS A 250 -15.14 -17.33 -7.33
CA LYS A 250 -15.32 -18.59 -6.62
C LYS A 250 -14.42 -18.72 -5.38
N HIS A 251 -13.27 -18.07 -5.42
CA HIS A 251 -12.22 -18.20 -4.40
C HIS A 251 -11.54 -16.84 -4.17
N SER A 252 -11.08 -16.60 -2.96
CA SER A 252 -10.23 -15.46 -2.64
C SER A 252 -8.90 -15.55 -3.39
N PHE A 253 -8.21 -14.42 -3.53
CA PHE A 253 -6.87 -14.38 -4.12
C PHE A 253 -5.91 -15.33 -3.39
N ASP A 254 -5.94 -15.30 -2.06
CA ASP A 254 -5.09 -16.14 -1.21
C ASP A 254 -5.30 -17.63 -1.47
N GLU A 255 -6.56 -18.06 -1.46
CA GLU A 255 -6.90 -19.47 -1.73
C GLU A 255 -6.40 -19.93 -3.10
N ILE A 256 -6.52 -19.07 -4.12
CA ILE A 256 -6.07 -19.40 -5.48
C ILE A 256 -4.54 -19.56 -5.50
N ILE A 257 -3.80 -18.66 -4.86
CA ILE A 257 -2.34 -18.71 -4.83
C ILE A 257 -1.86 -19.91 -4.01
N LEU A 258 -2.38 -20.13 -2.80
CA LEU A 258 -1.99 -21.24 -1.95
C LEU A 258 -2.34 -22.59 -2.60
N LYS A 259 -3.48 -22.70 -3.30
CA LYS A 259 -3.87 -23.91 -4.05
C LYS A 259 -2.85 -24.28 -5.12
N ARG A 260 -2.14 -23.33 -5.75
CA ARG A 260 -1.09 -23.61 -6.73
C ARG A 260 0.13 -24.30 -6.10
N PHE A 261 0.42 -24.05 -4.83
CA PHE A 261 1.54 -24.67 -4.12
C PHE A 261 1.22 -26.06 -3.58
N ARG A 262 -0.05 -26.35 -3.23
CA ARG A 262 -0.45 -27.61 -2.58
C ARG A 262 0.10 -28.89 -3.25
N PRO A 263 0.12 -29.04 -4.60
CA PRO A 263 0.64 -30.24 -5.25
C PRO A 263 2.16 -30.43 -5.14
N TYR A 264 2.86 -29.40 -4.66
CA TYR A 264 4.32 -29.36 -4.58
C TYR A 264 4.84 -29.41 -3.14
N LEU A 265 3.95 -29.31 -2.13
CA LEU A 265 4.33 -29.47 -0.73
C LEU A 265 4.99 -30.82 -0.51
N ASN A 266 6.02 -30.85 0.32
CA ASN A 266 6.83 -32.02 0.65
C ASN A 266 7.59 -32.64 -0.55
N LEU A 267 7.70 -31.92 -1.67
CA LEU A 267 8.56 -32.31 -2.78
C LEU A 267 9.91 -31.58 -2.71
N SER A 268 10.98 -32.29 -3.16
CA SER A 268 12.28 -31.65 -3.28
C SER A 268 12.27 -30.57 -4.36
N TYR A 269 13.05 -29.51 -4.17
CA TYR A 269 13.16 -28.43 -5.15
C TYR A 269 13.59 -28.94 -6.54
N LYS A 270 14.42 -30.01 -6.60
CA LYS A 270 14.84 -30.63 -7.86
C LYS A 270 13.66 -31.28 -8.59
N THR A 271 12.81 -32.01 -7.84
CA THR A 271 11.57 -32.59 -8.38
C THR A 271 10.62 -31.54 -8.90
N ILE A 272 10.45 -30.44 -8.14
CA ILE A 272 9.58 -29.34 -8.56
C ILE A 272 10.15 -28.65 -9.81
N ALA A 273 11.46 -28.38 -9.85
CA ALA A 273 12.13 -27.80 -11.00
C ALA A 273 11.89 -28.62 -12.27
N LYS A 274 12.04 -29.96 -12.20
CA LYS A 274 11.73 -30.88 -13.31
C LYS A 274 10.26 -30.76 -13.74
N LYS A 275 9.31 -30.83 -12.80
CA LYS A 275 7.87 -30.73 -13.09
C LYS A 275 7.45 -29.40 -13.70
N LYS A 276 8.17 -28.31 -13.37
CA LYS A 276 7.88 -26.95 -13.83
C LYS A 276 8.78 -26.48 -14.97
N ASN A 277 9.66 -27.36 -15.49
CA ASN A 277 10.64 -27.06 -16.54
C ASN A 277 11.52 -25.83 -16.21
N VAL A 278 11.97 -25.74 -14.95
CA VAL A 278 12.88 -24.69 -14.50
C VAL A 278 14.32 -25.20 -14.61
N ASP A 279 15.14 -24.52 -15.42
CA ASP A 279 16.56 -24.85 -15.51
C ASP A 279 17.32 -24.37 -14.27
N ILE A 280 17.92 -25.32 -13.57
CA ILE A 280 18.77 -25.14 -12.40
C ILE A 280 20.16 -25.75 -12.57
N SER A 281 20.53 -26.15 -13.78
CA SER A 281 21.79 -26.85 -14.11
C SER A 281 23.02 -26.09 -13.65
N ASN A 282 23.04 -24.75 -13.85
CA ASN A 282 24.12 -23.86 -13.44
C ASN A 282 24.07 -23.49 -11.94
N ASN A 283 23.26 -24.17 -11.15
CA ASN A 283 23.08 -23.95 -9.71
C ASN A 283 22.95 -22.46 -9.32
N PRO A 284 22.00 -21.70 -9.90
CA PRO A 284 21.88 -20.27 -9.64
C PRO A 284 21.54 -20.01 -8.17
N LYS A 285 22.11 -18.94 -7.58
CA LYS A 285 21.89 -18.57 -6.18
C LYS A 285 20.41 -18.38 -5.82
N ASN A 286 19.60 -17.97 -6.80
CA ASN A 286 18.16 -17.72 -6.65
C ASN A 286 17.27 -18.90 -7.11
N LYS A 287 17.82 -20.11 -7.25
CA LYS A 287 17.10 -21.30 -7.76
C LYS A 287 15.75 -21.56 -7.09
N LEU A 288 15.69 -21.43 -5.76
CA LEU A 288 14.45 -21.64 -5.00
C LEU A 288 13.40 -20.56 -5.31
N ALA A 289 13.82 -19.33 -5.49
CA ALA A 289 12.93 -18.24 -5.89
C ALA A 289 12.42 -18.41 -7.34
N LEU A 290 13.25 -18.90 -8.25
CA LEU A 290 12.85 -19.22 -9.63
C LEU A 290 11.79 -20.31 -9.64
N ILE A 291 11.98 -21.36 -8.84
CA ILE A 291 11.02 -22.46 -8.70
C ILE A 291 9.70 -21.98 -8.10
N ALA A 292 9.74 -21.24 -6.99
CA ALA A 292 8.55 -20.65 -6.37
C ALA A 292 7.78 -19.76 -7.36
N ASN A 293 8.53 -18.95 -8.12
CA ASN A 293 7.95 -18.09 -9.16
C ASN A 293 7.25 -18.93 -10.26
N ALA A 294 7.86 -20.03 -10.71
CA ALA A 294 7.31 -20.92 -11.74
C ALA A 294 6.05 -21.67 -11.25
N ILE A 295 5.91 -21.92 -9.96
CA ILE A 295 4.69 -22.51 -9.38
C ILE A 295 3.51 -21.54 -9.51
N VAL A 296 3.72 -20.26 -9.19
CA VAL A 296 2.68 -19.23 -9.12
C VAL A 296 2.42 -18.56 -10.46
N SER A 297 3.42 -18.46 -11.34
CA SER A 297 3.33 -17.75 -12.62
C SER A 297 2.18 -18.26 -13.50
N SER A 298 1.74 -17.39 -14.41
CA SER A 298 0.73 -17.67 -15.42
C SER A 298 1.32 -17.48 -16.82
N SER A 299 0.57 -17.85 -17.87
CA SER A 299 0.94 -17.57 -19.26
C SER A 299 1.12 -16.07 -19.55
N LYS A 300 0.48 -15.20 -18.73
CA LYS A 300 0.54 -13.74 -18.86
C LYS A 300 1.60 -13.08 -17.96
N CYS A 301 2.16 -13.82 -16.98
CA CYS A 301 3.09 -13.24 -16.01
C CYS A 301 4.15 -14.25 -15.60
N SER A 302 5.38 -14.03 -16.01
CA SER A 302 6.56 -14.85 -15.68
C SER A 302 7.23 -14.43 -14.37
N ASN A 303 6.99 -13.22 -13.86
CA ASN A 303 7.55 -12.73 -12.60
C ASN A 303 6.43 -12.27 -11.67
N VAL A 304 6.15 -13.07 -10.65
CA VAL A 304 5.04 -12.88 -9.70
C VAL A 304 5.10 -11.54 -9.00
N ASN A 305 6.29 -11.09 -8.55
CA ASN A 305 6.45 -9.80 -7.90
C ASN A 305 6.20 -8.59 -8.83
N LYS A 306 6.15 -8.83 -10.15
CA LYS A 306 5.80 -7.82 -11.17
C LYS A 306 4.38 -7.98 -11.68
N SER A 307 3.63 -8.93 -11.16
CA SER A 307 2.22 -9.10 -11.53
C SER A 307 1.39 -7.92 -11.04
N GLU A 308 0.29 -7.69 -11.73
CA GLU A 308 -0.62 -6.60 -11.40
C GLU A 308 -1.15 -6.71 -9.98
N GLU A 309 -1.58 -7.90 -9.56
CA GLU A 309 -2.14 -8.12 -8.25
C GLU A 309 -1.12 -7.87 -7.14
N PHE A 310 0.14 -8.30 -7.33
CA PHE A 310 1.22 -8.07 -6.37
C PHE A 310 1.60 -6.58 -6.30
N LEU A 311 1.69 -5.91 -7.45
CA LEU A 311 2.02 -4.49 -7.51
C LEU A 311 0.92 -3.64 -6.87
N LYS A 312 -0.35 -3.92 -7.16
CA LYS A 312 -1.50 -3.21 -6.57
C LYS A 312 -1.62 -3.41 -5.06
N ALA A 313 -1.26 -4.60 -4.56
CA ALA A 313 -1.30 -4.92 -3.14
C ALA A 313 -0.06 -4.43 -2.36
N GLY A 314 1.04 -4.12 -3.03
CA GLY A 314 2.35 -3.99 -2.39
C GLY A 314 2.86 -5.32 -1.82
N LEU A 315 2.37 -6.45 -2.37
CA LEU A 315 2.71 -7.80 -1.92
C LEU A 315 4.07 -8.22 -2.49
N THR A 316 4.85 -8.94 -1.69
CA THR A 316 6.15 -9.47 -2.11
C THR A 316 6.26 -10.95 -1.77
N MET A 317 6.58 -11.80 -2.76
CA MET A 317 6.94 -13.18 -2.52
C MET A 317 8.42 -13.29 -2.13
N LYS A 318 8.71 -13.97 -1.04
CA LYS A 318 10.07 -14.26 -0.54
C LYS A 318 10.21 -15.74 -0.25
N THR A 319 11.35 -16.30 -0.62
CA THR A 319 11.74 -17.66 -0.24
C THR A 319 12.61 -17.64 1.01
N ILE A 320 12.34 -18.53 1.94
CA ILE A 320 13.08 -18.67 3.20
C ILE A 320 13.68 -20.07 3.24
N ARG A 321 15.00 -20.14 3.53
CA ARG A 321 15.72 -21.39 3.73
C ARG A 321 15.85 -21.68 5.21
N VAL A 322 15.25 -22.79 5.65
CA VAL A 322 15.36 -23.29 7.01
C VAL A 322 16.36 -24.44 6.99
N GLN A 323 17.35 -24.40 7.87
CA GLN A 323 18.36 -25.46 8.00
C GLN A 323 17.78 -26.69 8.70
N ALA A 324 18.46 -27.83 8.62
CA ALA A 324 18.04 -29.08 9.26
C ALA A 324 17.89 -28.94 10.80
N ASN A 325 18.61 -28.02 11.43
CA ASN A 325 18.48 -27.68 12.84
C ASN A 325 17.34 -26.70 13.15
N GLY A 326 16.50 -26.43 12.17
CA GLY A 326 15.39 -25.50 12.27
C GLY A 326 15.76 -24.01 12.16
N LYS A 327 17.00 -23.55 12.07
CA LYS A 327 17.39 -22.14 11.98
C LYS A 327 17.26 -21.58 10.57
N ILE A 328 16.87 -20.32 10.45
CA ILE A 328 16.87 -19.63 9.16
C ILE A 328 18.30 -19.33 8.73
N LYS A 329 18.66 -19.75 7.52
CA LYS A 329 20.03 -19.66 7.00
C LYS A 329 20.49 -18.21 6.79
N GLU A 330 19.61 -17.33 6.36
CA GLU A 330 19.97 -15.96 5.94
C GLU A 330 19.03 -14.91 6.49
N ALA A 331 19.58 -13.75 6.84
CA ALA A 331 18.80 -12.57 7.13
C ALA A 331 18.10 -12.04 5.84
N MET A 332 16.94 -11.44 5.97
CA MET A 332 16.15 -10.94 4.84
C MET A 332 16.45 -9.48 4.56
N SER A 333 16.95 -9.20 3.36
CA SER A 333 17.22 -7.83 2.91
C SER A 333 16.00 -7.20 2.22
N PHE A 334 15.93 -5.87 2.38
CA PHE A 334 14.97 -5.01 1.68
C PHE A 334 15.69 -4.04 0.73
N GLU A 335 15.10 -2.89 0.49
CA GLU A 335 15.69 -1.83 -0.33
C GLU A 335 16.75 -1.01 0.43
N ASN A 336 17.53 -0.24 -0.32
CA ASN A 336 18.48 0.69 0.27
C ASN A 336 17.76 1.86 0.95
N ILE A 337 18.35 2.37 2.04
CA ILE A 337 17.88 3.55 2.75
C ILE A 337 18.04 4.77 1.83
N ASN A 338 16.94 5.48 1.61
CA ASN A 338 16.97 6.78 0.95
C ASN A 338 17.14 7.88 2.02
N TYR A 339 18.37 8.38 2.18
CA TYR A 339 18.70 9.32 3.25
C TYR A 339 17.95 10.65 3.15
N ILE A 340 17.68 11.12 1.94
CA ILE A 340 16.91 12.36 1.74
C ILE A 340 15.45 12.15 2.11
N GLU A 341 14.87 11.03 1.72
CA GLU A 341 13.47 10.71 2.00
C GLU A 341 13.22 10.52 3.49
N ILE A 342 14.05 9.72 4.17
CA ILE A 342 13.89 9.47 5.61
C ILE A 342 14.10 10.74 6.43
N ALA A 343 15.02 11.61 6.04
CA ALA A 343 15.25 12.90 6.72
C ALA A 343 14.05 13.85 6.60
N LYS A 344 13.37 13.87 5.44
CA LYS A 344 12.23 14.75 5.15
C LYS A 344 10.88 14.16 5.61
N CYS A 345 10.82 12.89 5.99
CA CYS A 345 9.58 12.25 6.41
C CYS A 345 9.34 12.49 7.91
N ASP A 346 8.30 13.25 8.26
CA ASP A 346 8.02 13.62 9.65
C ASP A 346 7.13 12.62 10.39
N ASN A 347 6.40 11.79 9.66
CA ASN A 347 5.45 10.86 10.23
C ASN A 347 5.83 9.41 9.85
N TRP A 348 5.96 8.54 10.86
CA TRP A 348 6.22 7.11 10.69
C TRP A 348 5.26 6.45 9.70
N PHE A 349 3.96 6.71 9.83
CA PHE A 349 2.93 6.09 8.97
C PHE A 349 2.99 6.50 7.49
N ASP A 350 3.70 7.60 7.18
CA ASP A 350 3.93 8.08 5.81
C ASP A 350 5.32 7.68 5.30
N SER A 351 6.13 7.02 6.14
CA SER A 351 7.49 6.61 5.79
C SER A 351 7.52 5.41 4.84
N ARG A 352 8.56 5.35 4.02
CA ARG A 352 8.80 4.21 3.15
C ARG A 352 9.05 2.92 3.94
N LEU A 353 9.69 3.01 5.11
CA LEU A 353 9.93 1.84 5.95
C LEU A 353 8.62 1.28 6.52
N TYR A 354 7.69 2.15 6.95
CA TYR A 354 6.36 1.69 7.36
C TYR A 354 5.64 0.98 6.22
N GLU A 355 5.65 1.55 5.02
CA GLU A 355 5.03 0.93 3.85
C GLU A 355 5.60 -0.47 3.58
N LEU A 356 6.93 -0.62 3.65
CA LEU A 356 7.61 -1.90 3.43
C LEU A 356 7.26 -2.93 4.52
N PHE A 357 7.28 -2.54 5.78
CA PHE A 357 7.15 -3.46 6.90
C PHE A 357 5.68 -3.77 7.25
N SER A 358 4.76 -2.84 6.98
CA SER A 358 3.32 -3.09 7.07
C SER A 358 2.74 -3.79 5.85
N SER A 359 3.55 -3.99 4.79
CA SER A 359 3.16 -4.75 3.61
C SER A 359 2.96 -6.22 3.93
N ARG A 360 2.24 -6.90 3.07
CA ARG A 360 1.99 -8.33 3.16
C ARG A 360 3.04 -9.10 2.38
N PHE A 361 3.45 -10.24 2.90
CA PHE A 361 4.42 -11.14 2.27
C PHE A 361 3.78 -12.49 1.95
N LEU A 362 4.17 -13.09 0.83
CA LEU A 362 3.97 -14.51 0.57
C LEU A 362 5.29 -15.21 0.85
N PHE A 363 5.37 -15.91 1.97
CA PHE A 363 6.55 -16.68 2.33
C PHE A 363 6.45 -18.10 1.77
N VAL A 364 7.52 -18.53 1.13
CA VAL A 364 7.70 -19.88 0.58
C VAL A 364 8.87 -20.52 1.29
N ILE A 365 8.59 -21.52 2.13
CA ILE A 365 9.55 -22.12 3.05
C ILE A 365 10.16 -23.37 2.43
N TYR A 366 11.47 -23.40 2.39
CA TYR A 366 12.24 -24.56 1.97
C TYR A 366 13.07 -25.07 3.15
N GLN A 367 12.75 -26.30 3.60
CA GLN A 367 13.41 -26.99 4.70
C GLN A 367 14.56 -27.85 4.18
N GLU A 368 15.77 -27.66 4.71
CA GLU A 368 16.91 -28.54 4.50
C GLU A 368 16.65 -29.90 5.18
N MET A 369 16.77 -30.98 4.41
CA MET A 369 16.49 -32.31 4.95
C MET A 369 17.68 -32.90 5.72
N HIS A 370 18.89 -32.73 5.20
CA HIS A 370 20.12 -33.23 5.80
C HIS A 370 21.14 -32.12 5.89
N LYS A 371 21.72 -31.97 7.07
CA LYS A 371 22.67 -30.91 7.39
C LYS A 371 23.81 -30.84 6.35
N GLY A 372 23.95 -29.68 5.69
CA GLY A 372 25.03 -29.38 4.76
C GLY A 372 24.89 -29.97 3.35
N GLN A 373 23.80 -30.69 3.04
CA GLN A 373 23.62 -31.33 1.71
C GLN A 373 22.93 -30.44 0.67
N GLU A 374 22.50 -29.24 1.06
CA GLU A 374 21.70 -28.34 0.20
C GLU A 374 20.49 -29.05 -0.47
N ASP A 375 19.94 -30.07 0.18
CA ASP A 375 18.74 -30.75 -0.25
C ASP A 375 17.53 -30.13 0.47
N TYR A 376 16.78 -29.32 -0.26
CA TYR A 376 15.65 -28.56 0.26
C TYR A 376 14.32 -29.12 -0.24
N MET A 377 13.37 -29.29 0.67
CA MET A 377 11.97 -29.59 0.36
C MET A 377 11.11 -28.36 0.56
N LEU A 378 10.10 -28.17 -0.28
CA LEU A 378 9.07 -27.17 -0.08
C LEU A 378 8.20 -27.61 1.11
N SER A 379 8.39 -27.01 2.27
CA SER A 379 7.73 -27.42 3.51
C SER A 379 6.44 -26.66 3.78
N ASP A 380 6.40 -25.35 3.49
CA ASP A 380 5.23 -24.55 3.77
C ASP A 380 5.12 -23.30 2.88
N VAL A 381 3.91 -22.77 2.75
CA VAL A 381 3.62 -21.52 2.05
C VAL A 381 2.47 -20.81 2.72
N PHE A 382 2.67 -19.57 3.11
CA PHE A 382 1.64 -18.78 3.78
C PHE A 382 1.80 -17.28 3.53
N PHE A 383 0.69 -16.55 3.66
CA PHE A 383 0.70 -15.10 3.71
C PHE A 383 1.02 -14.63 5.13
N TRP A 384 1.91 -13.65 5.22
CA TRP A 384 2.36 -13.12 6.50
C TRP A 384 2.33 -11.60 6.51
N THR A 385 2.00 -11.07 7.68
CA THR A 385 1.97 -9.64 8.00
C THR A 385 2.71 -9.43 9.30
N MET A 386 3.51 -8.37 9.38
CA MET A 386 4.21 -8.03 10.62
C MET A 386 3.21 -7.72 11.74
N PRO A 387 3.31 -8.39 12.90
CA PRO A 387 2.47 -8.10 14.05
C PRO A 387 2.59 -6.64 14.51
N GLN A 388 1.51 -6.06 15.03
CA GLN A 388 1.47 -4.66 15.45
C GLN A 388 2.58 -4.32 16.46
N LYS A 389 2.83 -5.19 17.44
CA LYS A 389 3.93 -5.06 18.42
C LYS A 389 5.31 -4.96 17.78
N ASP A 390 5.49 -5.57 16.61
CA ASP A 390 6.76 -5.56 15.89
C ASP A 390 6.88 -4.33 15.00
N LEU A 391 5.74 -3.79 14.51
CA LEU A 391 5.71 -2.49 13.85
C LEU A 391 6.06 -1.34 14.82
N GLU A 392 5.76 -1.47 16.12
CA GLU A 392 6.21 -0.50 17.13
C GLU A 392 7.73 -0.50 17.29
N VAL A 393 8.35 -1.69 17.29
CA VAL A 393 9.82 -1.81 17.27
C VAL A 393 10.41 -1.29 15.95
N ALA A 394 9.68 -1.46 14.84
CA ALA A 394 10.09 -0.90 13.55
C ALA A 394 10.01 0.64 13.52
N GLU A 395 9.09 1.25 14.25
CA GLU A 395 9.03 2.71 14.46
C GLU A 395 10.26 3.21 15.22
N GLU A 396 10.66 2.51 16.30
CA GLU A 396 11.90 2.81 17.02
C GLU A 396 13.14 2.69 16.13
N TYR A 397 13.17 1.64 15.29
CA TYR A 397 14.24 1.42 14.33
C TYR A 397 14.29 2.53 13.28
N TRP A 398 13.14 2.97 12.75
CA TRP A 398 13.04 4.10 11.83
C TRP A 398 13.52 5.41 12.47
N ASN A 399 13.08 5.70 13.69
CA ASN A 399 13.51 6.89 14.46
C ASN A 399 15.01 6.90 14.68
N HIS A 400 15.59 5.75 15.06
CA HIS A 400 17.04 5.59 15.22
C HIS A 400 17.80 5.92 13.93
N ILE A 401 17.34 5.39 12.79
CA ILE A 401 17.96 5.67 11.49
C ILE A 401 17.79 7.14 11.13
N LYS A 402 16.59 7.72 11.27
CA LYS A 402 16.33 9.13 10.96
C LYS A 402 17.23 10.06 11.79
N THR A 403 17.34 9.83 13.08
CA THR A 403 18.20 10.63 13.97
C THR A 403 19.67 10.60 13.52
N ASN A 404 20.20 9.44 13.18
CA ASN A 404 21.57 9.31 12.70
C ASN A 404 21.76 9.97 11.32
N VAL A 405 20.78 9.84 10.42
CA VAL A 405 20.83 10.51 9.11
C VAL A 405 20.83 12.04 9.25
N LEU A 406 19.99 12.59 10.13
CA LEU A 406 19.94 14.04 10.40
C LEU A 406 21.25 14.55 11.02
N ALA A 407 21.90 13.74 11.88
CA ALA A 407 23.20 14.04 12.47
C ALA A 407 24.39 13.76 11.51
N ASN A 408 24.13 13.32 10.28
CA ASN A 408 25.13 12.86 9.30
C ASN A 408 26.03 11.69 9.82
N HIS A 409 25.52 10.90 10.73
CA HIS A 409 26.19 9.71 11.28
C HIS A 409 25.86 8.47 10.42
N ILE A 410 26.35 8.46 9.17
CA ILE A 410 26.04 7.42 8.17
C ILE A 410 27.23 6.45 8.05
N SER A 411 27.48 5.69 9.10
CA SER A 411 28.51 4.63 9.10
C SER A 411 28.08 3.45 9.98
N GLU A 412 28.76 2.28 9.80
CA GLU A 412 28.39 1.01 10.45
C GLU A 412 28.36 1.07 11.99
N GLN A 413 29.15 1.96 12.59
CA GLN A 413 29.22 2.09 14.05
C GLN A 413 27.94 2.67 14.68
N TYR A 414 27.15 3.45 13.93
CA TYR A 414 25.95 4.12 14.42
C TYR A 414 24.66 3.33 14.19
N TRP A 415 24.71 2.23 13.43
CA TRP A 415 23.53 1.43 13.12
C TRP A 415 23.31 0.28 14.10
N TRP A 416 22.06 -0.11 14.25
CA TRP A 416 21.74 -1.41 14.86
C TRP A 416 22.38 -2.51 14.03
N LYS A 417 23.16 -3.37 14.67
CA LYS A 417 23.92 -4.45 14.03
C LYS A 417 23.16 -5.77 14.09
N GLY A 418 23.44 -6.68 13.18
CA GLY A 418 22.88 -8.04 13.22
C GLY A 418 23.29 -8.82 14.49
N THR A 419 24.41 -8.47 15.12
CA THR A 419 24.91 -9.04 16.39
C THR A 419 24.14 -8.58 17.63
N ASP A 420 23.36 -7.49 17.52
CA ASP A 420 22.65 -6.91 18.67
C ASP A 420 21.41 -7.74 19.07
N ARG A 421 21.14 -8.84 18.39
CA ARG A 421 19.97 -9.74 18.60
C ARG A 421 18.61 -9.02 18.56
N ARG A 422 18.55 -7.88 17.87
CA ARG A 422 17.31 -7.13 17.61
C ARG A 422 16.58 -7.75 16.43
N LYS A 423 15.29 -7.41 16.26
CA LYS A 423 14.48 -7.89 15.12
C LYS A 423 14.98 -7.37 13.78
N PHE A 424 15.51 -6.14 13.79
CA PHE A 424 15.95 -5.40 12.60
C PHE A 424 17.38 -4.92 12.77
N HIS A 425 18.08 -4.77 11.65
CA HIS A 425 19.43 -4.20 11.61
C HIS A 425 19.72 -3.53 10.27
N VAL A 426 20.80 -2.77 10.21
CA VAL A 426 21.29 -2.11 9.00
C VAL A 426 22.59 -2.76 8.56
N ARG A 427 22.72 -3.05 7.25
CA ARG A 427 23.97 -3.55 6.65
C ARG A 427 24.26 -2.83 5.34
N PRO A 428 25.56 -2.74 4.94
CA PRO A 428 25.92 -2.33 3.60
C PRO A 428 25.30 -3.24 2.55
N LYS A 429 24.86 -2.66 1.44
CA LYS A 429 24.41 -3.38 0.25
C LYS A 429 24.99 -2.78 -1.04
N ALA A 430 26.10 -2.09 -0.92
CA ALA A 430 26.83 -1.59 -2.08
C ALA A 430 27.46 -2.75 -2.85
N GLN A 431 27.32 -2.76 -4.17
CA GLN A 431 27.96 -3.75 -5.04
C GLN A 431 29.45 -3.44 -5.25
N LYS A 432 29.80 -2.16 -5.18
CA LYS A 432 31.17 -1.65 -5.29
C LYS A 432 31.41 -0.57 -4.22
N SER A 433 32.66 -0.33 -3.84
CA SER A 433 33.05 0.70 -2.87
C SER A 433 32.61 2.12 -3.26
N LYS A 434 32.50 2.38 -4.57
CA LYS A 434 32.07 3.66 -5.15
C LYS A 434 30.54 3.80 -5.28
N ASP A 435 29.76 2.81 -4.82
CA ASP A 435 28.29 2.85 -4.90
C ASP A 435 27.74 3.64 -3.71
N LEU A 436 27.65 4.96 -3.88
CA LEU A 436 27.24 5.91 -2.86
C LEU A 436 25.80 6.40 -3.08
N ALA A 437 25.22 7.03 -2.06
CA ALA A 437 23.91 7.67 -2.11
C ALA A 437 23.98 9.09 -1.53
N PRO A 438 23.24 10.06 -2.12
CA PRO A 438 23.23 11.43 -1.65
C PRO A 438 22.56 11.56 -0.27
N THR A 439 23.11 12.46 0.55
CA THR A 439 22.60 12.85 1.86
C THR A 439 21.95 14.23 1.81
N ILE A 440 21.26 14.62 2.90
CA ILE A 440 20.60 15.93 2.97
C ILE A 440 21.58 17.11 2.95
N ASN A 441 22.85 16.88 3.34
CA ASN A 441 23.89 17.92 3.39
C ASN A 441 24.67 18.04 2.08
N GLY A 442 24.20 17.42 0.98
CA GLY A 442 24.85 17.44 -0.32
C GLY A 442 26.09 16.54 -0.43
N MET A 443 26.45 15.82 0.62
CA MET A 443 27.51 14.80 0.61
C MET A 443 26.99 13.46 0.13
N GLU A 444 27.88 12.59 -0.28
CA GLU A 444 27.58 11.20 -0.60
C GLU A 444 28.02 10.25 0.52
N ALA A 445 27.22 9.25 0.81
CA ALA A 445 27.50 8.24 1.81
C ALA A 445 27.32 6.81 1.26
N LYS A 446 27.99 5.84 1.89
CA LYS A 446 27.85 4.41 1.57
C LYS A 446 26.37 3.98 1.62
N LYS A 447 25.93 3.17 0.66
CA LYS A 447 24.58 2.62 0.65
C LYS A 447 24.40 1.56 1.71
N PHE A 448 23.42 1.78 2.56
CA PHE A 448 22.95 0.83 3.56
C PHE A 448 21.52 0.38 3.24
N CYS A 449 21.14 -0.78 3.76
CA CYS A 449 19.88 -1.44 3.47
C CYS A 449 19.20 -1.86 4.78
N TYR A 450 17.87 -1.91 4.78
CA TYR A 450 17.06 -2.48 5.86
C TYR A 450 17.11 -4.00 5.81
N TRP A 451 17.16 -4.63 7.00
CA TRP A 451 17.18 -6.09 7.12
C TRP A 451 16.31 -6.56 8.28
N PHE A 452 15.61 -7.69 8.06
CA PHE A 452 15.16 -8.52 9.18
C PHE A 452 16.27 -9.44 9.61
N ASN A 453 16.45 -9.58 10.91
CA ASN A 453 17.39 -10.56 11.45
C ASN A 453 16.85 -11.99 11.19
N ASN A 454 17.73 -12.94 10.95
CA ASN A 454 17.35 -14.34 10.77
C ASN A 454 16.65 -14.93 12.00
N ASP A 455 17.03 -14.52 13.21
CA ASP A 455 16.40 -14.95 14.46
C ASP A 455 14.97 -14.38 14.66
N TYR A 456 14.57 -13.36 13.89
CA TYR A 456 13.28 -12.69 14.04
C TYR A 456 12.11 -13.64 13.76
N PHE A 457 12.18 -14.42 12.69
CA PHE A 457 11.10 -15.34 12.30
C PHE A 457 10.99 -16.56 13.19
N PHE A 458 12.09 -16.95 13.86
CA PHE A 458 12.18 -18.17 14.66
C PHE A 458 11.29 -18.17 15.89
N LYS A 459 11.10 -16.99 16.49
CA LYS A 459 10.46 -16.88 17.81
C LYS A 459 8.96 -16.65 17.77
N ASN A 460 8.36 -16.25 16.63
CA ASN A 460 7.02 -15.68 16.69
C ASN A 460 6.10 -15.94 15.48
N SER A 461 6.50 -16.60 14.41
CA SER A 461 5.72 -16.47 13.15
C SER A 461 5.67 -17.69 12.22
N ILE A 462 6.46 -18.70 12.42
CA ILE A 462 6.34 -19.93 11.64
C ILE A 462 5.75 -20.98 12.56
N PRO A 463 4.53 -21.49 12.29
CA PRO A 463 4.09 -22.70 12.94
C PRO A 463 5.05 -23.81 12.50
N LEU A 464 5.99 -24.17 13.37
CA LEU A 464 6.75 -25.38 13.18
C LEU A 464 5.78 -26.54 13.38
N ILE A 465 5.44 -27.24 12.30
CA ILE A 465 4.76 -28.53 12.34
C ILE A 465 5.70 -29.58 12.89
#